data_7a3bcd14c36bbf129a59b71a9c119419
#
_entry.id   7a3bcd14c36bbf129a59b71a9c119419
#
_cell.length_a   1.000
_cell.length_b   1.000
_cell.length_c   1.000
_cell.angle_alpha   90.00
_cell.angle_beta   90.00
_cell.angle_gamma   90.00
#
_symmetry.space_group_name_H-M   'P 1'
#
loop_
_entity.id
_entity.type
_entity.pdbx_description
1 polymer ?
#
loop_
_entity_poly.entity_id
_entity_poly.type
_entity_poly.pdbx_seq_one_letter_code
_entity_poly.pdbx_strand_id
1 'polypeptide(L)'
;MPSPEAGSGLEGSISLRGISGGPVKQGVPDSKPLANTTFVVKKGDLTITFFTTDDQGWFRIALPSGHYTISKKDWNSRVGFYGPFPVDIAAGQIKKVQWNCDTGMQ
;
A
#
# COMPACT_ATOMS: atom_id res chain seq x y z
N MET A 1 9.46 18.17 21.28
CA MET A 1 9.88 18.93 20.12
C MET A 1 9.38 18.25 18.86
N PRO A 2 8.73 18.97 18.00
CA PRO A 2 8.29 18.35 16.77
C PRO A 2 9.47 17.92 15.92
N SER A 3 9.30 16.81 15.25
CA SER A 3 10.29 16.33 14.32
C SER A 3 10.40 17.32 13.16
N PRO A 4 11.60 17.51 12.58
CA PRO A 4 11.70 18.27 11.33
C PRO A 4 10.90 17.66 10.21
N GLU A 5 10.49 16.40 10.39
CA GLU A 5 9.66 15.69 9.43
C GLU A 5 8.17 15.83 9.72
N ALA A 6 7.80 16.66 10.69
CA ALA A 6 6.39 16.85 11.04
C ALA A 6 5.64 17.29 9.79
N GLY A 7 4.54 16.63 9.51
CA GLY A 7 3.74 16.90 8.33
C GLY A 7 4.12 16.10 7.11
N SER A 8 5.23 15.35 7.15
CA SER A 8 5.56 14.48 6.04
C SER A 8 5.03 13.08 6.29
N GLY A 9 4.69 12.39 5.21
CA GLY A 9 4.17 11.05 5.33
C GLY A 9 3.56 10.56 4.04
N LEU A 10 2.80 9.47 4.19
CA LEU A 10 2.20 8.77 3.06
C LEU A 10 0.74 8.47 3.40
N GLU A 11 -0.13 8.72 2.45
CA GLU A 11 -1.53 8.31 2.59
C GLU A 11 -2.05 7.86 1.25
N GLY A 12 -3.10 7.05 1.27
CA GLY A 12 -3.68 6.60 0.04
C GLY A 12 -4.60 5.43 0.23
N SER A 13 -4.91 4.79 -0.87
CA SER A 13 -5.77 3.62 -0.86
C SER A 13 -5.14 2.49 -1.65
N ILE A 14 -5.47 1.28 -1.25
CA ILE A 14 -4.99 0.08 -1.90
C ILE A 14 -6.19 -0.77 -2.28
N SER A 15 -6.25 -1.20 -3.52
CA SER A 15 -7.33 -2.02 -4.04
C SER A 15 -6.79 -3.38 -4.44
N LEU A 16 -7.65 -4.36 -4.41
CA LEU A 16 -7.33 -5.73 -4.80
C LEU A 16 -8.08 -6.07 -6.09
N ARG A 17 -7.35 -6.58 -7.06
CA ARG A 17 -7.91 -6.96 -8.35
C ARG A 17 -7.77 -8.47 -8.55
N GLY A 18 -8.41 -8.97 -9.61
CA GLY A 18 -8.32 -10.39 -9.94
C GLY A 18 -9.03 -11.31 -8.97
N ILE A 19 -10.03 -10.78 -8.28
CA ILE A 19 -10.73 -11.52 -7.23
C ILE A 19 -11.84 -12.40 -7.77
N SER A 20 -12.18 -12.24 -9.04
CA SER A 20 -13.27 -13.01 -9.65
C SER A 20 -12.68 -14.12 -10.51
N GLY A 21 -13.10 -15.33 -10.29
CA GLY A 21 -12.70 -16.45 -11.11
C GLY A 21 -13.64 -16.71 -12.27
N GLY A 22 -14.66 -15.90 -12.43
CA GLY A 22 -15.65 -16.09 -13.47
C GLY A 22 -15.72 -14.91 -14.42
N PRO A 23 -16.70 -14.93 -15.33
CA PRO A 23 -16.86 -13.81 -16.26
C PRO A 23 -17.20 -12.53 -15.51
N VAL A 24 -16.71 -11.43 -16.04
CA VAL A 24 -16.97 -10.13 -15.46
C VAL A 24 -18.42 -9.74 -15.73
N LYS A 25 -19.13 -9.41 -14.68
CA LYS A 25 -20.51 -8.93 -14.84
C LYS A 25 -20.49 -7.45 -15.13
N GLN A 26 -21.34 -7.05 -16.04
CA GLN A 26 -21.46 -5.65 -16.38
C GLN A 26 -21.93 -4.86 -15.16
N GLY A 27 -21.25 -3.75 -14.90
CA GLY A 27 -21.59 -2.90 -13.76
C GLY A 27 -20.99 -3.30 -12.44
N VAL A 28 -20.28 -4.43 -12.41
CA VAL A 28 -19.62 -4.89 -11.20
C VAL A 28 -18.12 -4.63 -11.33
N PRO A 29 -17.53 -3.85 -10.42
CA PRO A 29 -16.09 -3.60 -10.51
C PRO A 29 -15.31 -4.88 -10.29
N ASP A 30 -14.19 -5.01 -11.00
CA ASP A 30 -13.31 -6.15 -10.87
C ASP A 30 -12.25 -5.93 -9.80
N SER A 31 -12.41 -4.91 -8.99
CA SER A 31 -11.52 -4.61 -7.89
C SER A 31 -12.34 -4.17 -6.68
N LYS A 32 -11.75 -4.33 -5.52
CA LYS A 32 -12.37 -3.90 -4.26
C LYS A 32 -11.30 -3.37 -3.34
N PRO A 33 -11.67 -2.59 -2.31
CA PRO A 33 -10.68 -2.13 -1.35
C PRO A 33 -9.98 -3.32 -0.69
N LEU A 34 -8.66 -3.21 -0.54
CA LEU A 34 -7.89 -4.19 0.20
C LEU A 34 -7.92 -3.78 1.67
N ALA A 35 -8.90 -4.31 2.38
CA ALA A 35 -9.19 -3.88 3.75
C ALA A 35 -8.40 -4.67 4.77
N ASN A 36 -8.10 -4.04 5.89
CA ASN A 36 -7.55 -4.68 7.08
C ASN A 36 -6.31 -5.51 6.78
N THR A 37 -5.45 -5.00 5.92
CA THR A 37 -4.25 -5.70 5.47
C THR A 37 -3.02 -4.92 5.90
N THR A 38 -2.04 -5.63 6.47
CA THR A 38 -0.83 -5.02 6.98
C THR A 38 0.25 -5.02 5.91
N PHE A 39 0.90 -3.87 5.77
CA PHE A 39 2.02 -3.69 4.85
C PHE A 39 3.26 -3.30 5.63
N VAL A 40 4.41 -3.65 5.10
CA VAL A 40 5.70 -3.30 5.69
C VAL A 40 6.34 -2.19 4.87
N VAL A 41 6.89 -1.21 5.57
CA VAL A 41 7.59 -0.08 4.97
C VAL A 41 9.08 -0.30 5.18
N LYS A 42 9.83 -0.35 4.08
CA LYS A 42 11.26 -0.59 4.12
C LYS A 42 12.04 0.54 3.48
N LYS A 43 13.21 0.78 4.01
CA LYS A 43 14.19 1.68 3.41
C LYS A 43 15.43 0.84 3.10
N GLY A 44 15.59 0.51 1.81
CA GLY A 44 16.57 -0.51 1.45
C GLY A 44 16.17 -1.85 2.05
N ASP A 45 17.08 -2.47 2.77
CA ASP A 45 16.81 -3.75 3.44
C ASP A 45 16.29 -3.57 4.86
N LEU A 46 16.15 -2.34 5.31
CA LEU A 46 15.77 -2.05 6.68
C LEU A 46 14.27 -1.84 6.79
N THR A 47 13.63 -2.61 7.67
CA THR A 47 12.23 -2.42 7.98
C THR A 47 12.07 -1.21 8.89
N ILE A 48 11.30 -0.23 8.44
CA ILE A 48 11.09 1.01 9.18
C ILE A 48 9.86 0.91 10.07
N THR A 49 8.74 0.47 9.49
CA THR A 49 7.48 0.42 10.22
C THR A 49 6.47 -0.40 9.43
N PHE A 50 5.26 -0.49 9.96
CA PHE A 50 4.14 -1.18 9.33
C PHE A 50 2.93 -0.27 9.33
N PHE A 51 2.00 -0.55 8.44
CA PHE A 51 0.67 0.06 8.54
C PHE A 51 -0.36 -0.98 8.13
N THR A 52 -1.61 -0.74 8.57
CA THR A 52 -2.72 -1.62 8.23
C THR A 52 -3.81 -0.78 7.59
N THR A 53 -4.34 -1.23 6.46
CA THR A 53 -5.43 -0.53 5.79
C THR A 53 -6.71 -0.68 6.60
N ASP A 54 -7.61 0.29 6.45
CA ASP A 54 -8.91 0.23 7.09
C ASP A 54 -9.92 -0.54 6.24
N ASP A 55 -11.19 -0.45 6.61
CA ASP A 55 -12.25 -1.18 5.90
C ASP A 55 -12.42 -0.73 4.45
N GLN A 56 -11.91 0.44 4.12
CA GLN A 56 -12.03 1.01 2.79
C GLN A 56 -10.74 0.90 2.00
N GLY A 57 -9.74 0.21 2.56
CA GLY A 57 -8.45 0.12 1.92
C GLY A 57 -7.59 1.36 2.07
N TRP A 58 -8.01 2.30 2.90
CA TRP A 58 -7.26 3.52 3.14
C TRP A 58 -6.20 3.34 4.20
N PHE A 59 -5.13 4.09 4.08
CA PHE A 59 -4.08 4.11 5.10
C PHE A 59 -3.46 5.50 5.16
N ARG A 60 -2.86 5.79 6.30
CA ARG A 60 -2.10 7.00 6.50
C ARG A 60 -1.01 6.72 7.51
N ILE A 61 0.21 7.14 7.19
CA ILE A 61 1.35 6.89 8.06
C ILE A 61 2.33 8.06 7.96
N ALA A 62 2.84 8.47 9.10
CA ALA A 62 3.87 9.50 9.15
C ALA A 62 5.22 8.87 8.82
N LEU A 63 5.95 9.47 7.89
CA LEU A 63 7.27 8.99 7.48
C LEU A 63 8.19 10.17 7.29
N PRO A 64 9.44 10.06 7.74
CA PRO A 64 10.45 11.07 7.40
C PRO A 64 10.68 11.11 5.89
N SER A 65 11.24 12.20 5.41
CA SER A 65 11.59 12.27 4.00
C SER A 65 12.58 11.17 3.63
N GLY A 66 12.45 10.64 2.42
CA GLY A 66 13.30 9.58 1.95
C GLY A 66 12.63 8.71 0.92
N HIS A 67 13.34 7.70 0.50
CA HIS A 67 12.86 6.73 -0.49
C HIS A 67 12.52 5.43 0.21
N TYR A 68 11.31 4.94 0.01
CA TYR A 68 10.81 3.75 0.69
C TYR A 68 10.23 2.76 -0.30
N THR A 69 10.17 1.51 0.14
CA THR A 69 9.50 0.44 -0.61
C THR A 69 8.46 -0.18 0.32
N ILE A 70 7.28 -0.42 -0.21
CA ILE A 70 6.17 -0.92 0.60
C ILE A 70 5.60 -2.18 -0.03
N SER A 71 5.45 -3.22 0.79
CA SER A 71 4.90 -4.49 0.31
C SER A 71 4.07 -5.12 1.41
N LYS A 72 3.20 -6.04 1.03
CA LYS A 72 2.34 -6.72 1.98
C LYS A 72 3.20 -7.56 2.93
N LYS A 73 2.87 -7.49 4.22
CA LYS A 73 3.57 -8.30 5.23
C LYS A 73 3.34 -9.79 4.94
N ASP A 74 4.40 -10.57 5.08
CA ASP A 74 4.36 -12.01 4.88
C ASP A 74 3.94 -12.42 3.47
N TRP A 75 4.09 -11.52 2.51
CA TRP A 75 3.75 -11.81 1.14
C TRP A 75 4.79 -12.73 0.50
N ASN A 76 4.29 -13.78 -0.16
CA ASN A 76 5.11 -14.65 -0.97
C ASN A 76 4.99 -14.19 -2.43
N SER A 77 6.10 -13.76 -3.00
CA SER A 77 6.10 -13.19 -4.35
C SER A 77 5.67 -14.15 -5.44
N ARG A 78 5.48 -15.41 -5.10
CA ARG A 78 4.98 -16.40 -6.06
C ARG A 78 3.47 -16.30 -6.26
N VAL A 79 2.79 -15.61 -5.37
CA VAL A 79 1.32 -15.56 -5.36
C VAL A 79 0.89 -14.11 -5.44
N GLY A 80 0.40 -13.71 -6.60
CA GLY A 80 -0.13 -12.37 -6.77
C GLY A 80 0.94 -11.29 -6.78
N PHE A 81 0.47 -10.07 -6.74
CA PHE A 81 1.32 -8.89 -6.72
C PHE A 81 0.85 -7.95 -5.62
N TYR A 82 1.66 -7.81 -4.59
CA TYR A 82 1.35 -6.95 -3.43
C TYR A 82 2.51 -6.00 -3.13
N GLY A 83 3.16 -5.55 -4.19
CA GLY A 83 4.32 -4.69 -4.12
C GLY A 83 5.50 -5.32 -4.84
N PRO A 84 6.71 -4.87 -4.60
CA PRO A 84 6.99 -3.67 -3.80
C PRO A 84 6.55 -2.39 -4.53
N PHE A 85 6.06 -1.43 -3.75
CA PHE A 85 5.68 -0.14 -4.29
C PHE A 85 6.73 0.89 -3.87
N PRO A 86 7.51 1.41 -4.82
CA PRO A 86 8.47 2.46 -4.47
C PRO A 86 7.76 3.79 -4.28
N VAL A 87 8.24 4.57 -3.32
CA VAL A 87 7.66 5.88 -3.06
C VAL A 87 8.74 6.80 -2.49
N ASP A 88 8.69 8.07 -2.92
CA ASP A 88 9.56 9.11 -2.41
C ASP A 88 8.74 10.07 -1.56
N ILE A 89 9.20 10.31 -0.35
CA ILE A 89 8.55 11.23 0.58
C ILE A 89 9.39 12.49 0.66
N ALA A 90 8.77 13.63 0.40
CA ALA A 90 9.43 14.92 0.52
C ALA A 90 9.15 15.51 1.90
N ALA A 91 10.13 16.23 2.44
CA ALA A 91 9.98 16.86 3.73
C ALA A 91 8.80 17.84 3.72
N GLY A 92 7.95 17.76 4.76
CA GLY A 92 6.82 18.64 4.89
C GLY A 92 5.65 18.34 3.98
N GLN A 93 5.67 17.20 3.31
CA GLN A 93 4.60 16.84 2.37
C GLN A 93 4.01 15.49 2.70
N ILE A 94 2.72 15.37 2.45
CA ILE A 94 2.02 14.09 2.52
C ILE A 94 1.89 13.58 1.08
N LYS A 95 2.56 12.49 0.79
CA LYS A 95 2.47 11.86 -0.52
C LYS A 95 1.17 11.08 -0.62
N LYS A 96 0.41 11.30 -1.67
CA LYS A 96 -0.85 10.58 -1.89
C LYS A 96 -0.66 9.56 -2.99
N VAL A 97 -1.12 8.35 -2.73
CA VAL A 97 -0.95 7.25 -3.67
C VAL A 97 -2.23 6.45 -3.80
N GLN A 98 -2.32 5.75 -4.90
CA GLN A 98 -3.40 4.80 -5.12
C GLN A 98 -2.78 3.58 -5.77
N TRP A 99 -2.75 2.47 -5.04
CA TRP A 99 -2.07 1.26 -5.48
C TRP A 99 -3.07 0.15 -5.71
N ASN A 100 -2.72 -0.75 -6.61
CA ASN A 100 -3.52 -1.92 -6.91
C ASN A 100 -2.69 -3.17 -6.66
N CYS A 101 -3.27 -4.10 -5.93
CA CYS A 101 -2.69 -5.42 -5.72
C CYS A 101 -3.45 -6.43 -6.57
N ASP A 102 -2.84 -7.58 -6.79
CA ASP A 102 -3.42 -8.63 -7.62
C ASP A 102 -3.32 -9.95 -6.88
N THR A 103 -4.41 -10.68 -6.85
CA THR A 103 -4.43 -11.98 -6.15
C THR A 103 -3.64 -13.05 -6.88
N GLY A 104 -3.38 -12.86 -8.15
CA GLY A 104 -2.76 -13.90 -8.96
C GLY A 104 -3.72 -15.00 -9.39
N MET A 105 -4.99 -14.84 -9.11
CA MET A 105 -6.00 -15.81 -9.54
C MET A 105 -6.33 -15.61 -11.00
N GLN A 106 -6.56 -16.72 -11.65
CA GLN A 106 -6.91 -16.75 -13.06
C GLN A 106 -8.40 -16.96 -13.26
#